data_979a47ec206f07431b740f832a736880
#
_entry.id   979a47ec206f07431b740f832a736880
#
_cell.length_a   1.000
_cell.length_b   1.000
_cell.length_c   1.000
_cell.angle_alpha   90.00
_cell.angle_beta   90.00
_cell.angle_gamma   90.00
#
_symmetry.space_group_name_H-M   'P 1'
#
loop_
_entity.id
_entity.type
_entity.pdbx_description
1 polymer ?
#
loop_
_entity_poly.entity_id
_entity_poly.type
_entity_poly.pdbx_seq_one_letter_code
_entity_poly.pdbx_strand_id
1 'polypeptide(L)'
;MIITEVSKLQTICESVSSIEEGEKIGAQLLKELSKSKNGIGLAANQIGINKRVCVVNVKEPLVLINPKIVEISEEKFVFPEGCLSFPNDKIRTKRYASIKVETDNHEEQLSFSADSSDINDAFECACVQHEIDHLDGLTMFDRKFVQPAAVSNKIGRNQKVLIAKGTESKSIKYKKAQSLLEDGWTLVEA
;
A
#
# COMPACT_ATOMS: atom_id res chain seq x y z
N MET A 1 14.70 -18.39 8.69
CA MET A 1 13.39 -19.04 8.33
C MET A 1 12.31 -17.99 8.41
N ILE A 2 11.50 -17.85 7.38
CA ILE A 2 10.41 -16.87 7.34
C ILE A 2 9.19 -17.39 8.12
N ILE A 3 8.63 -16.55 8.97
CA ILE A 3 7.41 -16.82 9.73
C ILE A 3 6.20 -16.65 8.83
N THR A 4 5.30 -17.62 8.86
CA THR A 4 4.02 -17.62 8.11
C THR A 4 2.80 -17.61 9.02
N GLU A 5 3.01 -17.65 10.34
CA GLU A 5 1.95 -17.64 11.33
C GLU A 5 1.47 -16.21 11.58
N VAL A 6 0.22 -15.93 11.21
CA VAL A 6 -0.38 -14.58 11.23
C VAL A 6 -0.30 -13.93 12.62
N SER A 7 -0.61 -14.68 13.68
CA SER A 7 -0.59 -14.17 15.06
C SER A 7 0.76 -13.61 15.50
N LYS A 8 1.86 -14.17 14.98
CA LYS A 8 3.22 -13.68 15.26
C LYS A 8 3.55 -12.41 14.46
N LEU A 9 2.96 -12.24 13.27
CA LEU A 9 3.14 -11.06 12.42
C LEU A 9 2.32 -9.87 12.88
N GLN A 10 1.26 -10.10 13.67
CA GLN A 10 0.36 -9.05 14.17
C GLN A 10 0.83 -8.42 15.49
N THR A 11 2.08 -8.67 15.90
CA THR A 11 2.67 -8.05 17.08
C THR A 11 3.40 -6.76 16.68
N ILE A 12 3.09 -5.66 17.37
CA ILE A 12 3.81 -4.38 17.19
C ILE A 12 5.26 -4.55 17.63
N CYS A 13 6.21 -4.21 16.77
CA CYS A 13 7.62 -4.32 17.04
C CYS A 13 8.12 -3.21 17.98
N GLU A 14 8.98 -3.60 18.92
CA GLU A 14 9.65 -2.68 19.83
C GLU A 14 10.80 -1.95 19.14
N SER A 15 11.03 -0.69 19.51
CA SER A 15 12.21 0.04 19.05
C SER A 15 13.50 -0.66 19.49
N VAL A 16 14.54 -0.59 18.66
CA VAL A 16 15.90 -0.92 19.10
C VAL A 16 16.46 0.24 19.92
N SER A 17 17.36 -0.10 20.85
CA SER A 17 17.94 0.88 21.77
C SER A 17 19.20 1.57 21.25
N SER A 18 19.79 1.03 20.18
CA SER A 18 20.99 1.58 19.55
C SER A 18 21.02 1.31 18.04
N ILE A 19 21.71 2.18 17.30
CA ILE A 19 21.96 1.99 15.87
C ILE A 19 22.72 0.69 15.62
N GLU A 20 23.73 0.38 16.46
CA GLU A 20 24.51 -0.86 16.34
C GLU A 20 23.65 -2.13 16.42
N GLU A 21 22.67 -2.17 17.33
CA GLU A 21 21.68 -3.27 17.41
C GLU A 21 20.88 -3.36 16.11
N GLY A 22 20.39 -2.20 15.62
CA GLY A 22 19.61 -2.12 14.40
C GLY A 22 20.40 -2.56 13.16
N GLU A 23 21.65 -2.14 13.02
CA GLU A 23 22.53 -2.55 11.92
C GLU A 23 22.81 -4.07 11.91
N LYS A 24 23.02 -4.69 13.07
CA LYS A 24 23.18 -6.15 13.18
C LYS A 24 21.93 -6.88 12.71
N ILE A 25 20.75 -6.40 13.11
CA ILE A 25 19.47 -6.95 12.64
C ILE A 25 19.31 -6.73 11.15
N GLY A 26 19.60 -5.53 10.64
CA GLY A 26 19.54 -5.19 9.22
C GLY A 26 20.42 -6.09 8.36
N ALA A 27 21.65 -6.34 8.78
CA ALA A 27 22.56 -7.26 8.11
C ALA A 27 22.01 -8.71 8.09
N GLN A 28 21.37 -9.15 9.17
CA GLN A 28 20.72 -10.45 9.23
C GLN A 28 19.52 -10.53 8.28
N LEU A 29 18.72 -9.46 8.19
CA LEU A 29 17.58 -9.36 7.28
C LEU A 29 18.03 -9.40 5.82
N LEU A 30 19.04 -8.63 5.43
CA LEU A 30 19.62 -8.65 4.08
C LEU A 30 20.15 -10.02 3.70
N LYS A 31 20.82 -10.71 4.64
CA LYS A 31 21.29 -12.08 4.45
C LYS A 31 20.12 -13.06 4.27
N GLU A 32 19.03 -12.91 5.01
CA GLU A 32 17.86 -13.78 4.85
C GLU A 32 17.11 -13.47 3.54
N LEU A 33 16.96 -12.17 3.20
CA LEU A 33 16.33 -11.71 1.97
C LEU A 33 17.06 -12.24 0.72
N SER A 34 18.40 -12.28 0.73
CA SER A 34 19.21 -12.78 -0.39
C SER A 34 18.98 -14.24 -0.74
N LYS A 35 18.34 -15.03 0.13
CA LYS A 35 17.95 -16.42 -0.14
C LYS A 35 16.68 -16.50 -0.99
N SER A 36 15.91 -15.42 -1.06
CA SER A 36 14.71 -15.32 -1.88
C SER A 36 15.06 -14.83 -3.29
N LYS A 37 14.51 -15.49 -4.31
CA LYS A 37 14.71 -15.03 -5.71
C LYS A 37 13.93 -13.74 -6.05
N ASN A 38 12.85 -13.48 -5.35
CA ASN A 38 11.89 -12.42 -5.69
C ASN A 38 11.57 -11.50 -4.51
N GLY A 39 12.23 -11.66 -3.36
CA GLY A 39 12.03 -10.79 -2.20
C GLY A 39 12.73 -9.46 -2.43
N ILE A 40 12.03 -8.36 -2.21
CA ILE A 40 12.54 -6.99 -2.32
C ILE A 40 12.49 -6.25 -1.00
N GLY A 41 11.90 -6.83 0.05
CA GLY A 41 11.85 -6.28 1.39
C GLY A 41 11.67 -7.38 2.44
N LEU A 42 12.01 -7.07 3.69
CA LEU A 42 11.87 -7.96 4.82
C LEU A 42 11.88 -7.20 6.14
N ALA A 43 10.90 -7.47 7.01
CA ALA A 43 10.81 -6.91 8.36
C ALA A 43 11.32 -7.91 9.41
N ALA A 44 11.79 -7.40 10.55
CA ALA A 44 12.42 -8.21 11.58
C ALA A 44 11.45 -9.25 12.20
N ASN A 45 10.17 -8.92 12.39
CA ASN A 45 9.16 -9.85 12.89
C ASN A 45 8.94 -11.05 11.97
N GLN A 46 9.18 -10.90 10.66
CA GLN A 46 9.07 -12.01 9.71
C GLN A 46 10.16 -13.09 9.89
N ILE A 47 11.24 -12.78 10.61
CA ILE A 47 12.26 -13.75 11.00
C ILE A 47 12.29 -14.04 12.51
N GLY A 48 11.27 -13.60 13.26
CA GLY A 48 11.10 -13.87 14.68
C GLY A 48 11.80 -12.89 15.61
N ILE A 49 12.25 -11.75 15.10
CA ILE A 49 12.86 -10.68 15.90
C ILE A 49 11.83 -9.58 16.10
N ASN A 50 11.34 -9.41 17.34
CA ASN A 50 10.34 -8.39 17.66
C ASN A 50 11.01 -7.01 17.87
N LYS A 51 11.72 -6.54 16.83
CA LYS A 51 12.40 -5.23 16.83
C LYS A 51 12.03 -4.42 15.58
N ARG A 52 11.99 -3.10 15.74
CA ARG A 52 11.55 -2.17 14.70
C ARG A 52 12.66 -1.88 13.69
N VAL A 53 13.01 -2.91 12.90
CA VAL A 53 13.99 -2.83 11.81
C VAL A 53 13.43 -3.53 10.59
N CYS A 54 13.60 -2.93 9.43
CA CYS A 54 13.28 -3.57 8.15
C CYS A 54 14.31 -3.21 7.08
N VAL A 55 14.30 -3.97 6.01
CA VAL A 55 15.16 -3.74 4.84
C VAL A 55 14.34 -3.71 3.57
N VAL A 56 14.77 -2.86 2.64
CA VAL A 56 14.23 -2.75 1.27
C VAL A 56 15.40 -2.87 0.30
N ASN A 57 15.24 -3.62 -0.78
CA ASN A 57 16.26 -3.83 -1.80
C ASN A 57 15.60 -3.78 -3.19
N VAL A 58 15.15 -2.59 -3.58
CA VAL A 58 14.57 -2.34 -4.92
C VAL A 58 15.63 -1.74 -5.83
N LYS A 59 16.16 -0.59 -5.50
CA LYS A 59 17.26 0.08 -6.23
C LYS A 59 18.61 -0.31 -5.64
N GLU A 60 18.76 -0.03 -4.36
CA GLU A 60 19.92 -0.39 -3.56
C GLU A 60 19.48 -0.92 -2.18
N PRO A 61 20.30 -1.75 -1.52
CA PRO A 61 19.99 -2.22 -0.18
C PRO A 61 19.85 -1.05 0.80
N LEU A 62 18.69 -0.91 1.42
CA LEU A 62 18.37 0.11 2.40
C LEU A 62 17.96 -0.56 3.72
N VAL A 63 18.60 -0.16 4.81
CA VAL A 63 18.25 -0.57 6.17
C VAL A 63 17.54 0.59 6.85
N LEU A 64 16.36 0.34 7.41
CA LEU A 64 15.55 1.31 8.15
C LEU A 64 15.49 0.89 9.63
N ILE A 65 16.06 1.70 10.51
CA ILE A 65 16.11 1.47 11.95
C ILE A 65 15.10 2.40 12.62
N ASN A 66 14.19 1.84 13.41
CA ASN A 66 13.08 2.54 14.05
C ASN A 66 12.27 3.44 13.06
N PRO A 67 11.94 2.94 11.84
CA PRO A 67 11.29 3.77 10.83
C PRO A 67 9.90 4.25 11.30
N LYS A 68 9.60 5.50 10.97
CA LYS A 68 8.30 6.13 11.22
C LYS A 68 7.87 6.94 10.00
N ILE A 69 6.70 6.66 9.46
CA ILE A 69 6.11 7.53 8.43
C ILE A 69 5.63 8.81 9.11
N VAL A 70 6.17 9.96 8.69
CA VAL A 70 5.89 11.27 9.28
C VAL A 70 5.08 12.19 8.37
N GLU A 71 5.07 11.91 7.07
CA GLU A 71 4.27 12.62 6.08
C GLU A 71 3.71 11.63 5.05
N ILE A 72 2.47 11.85 4.62
CA ILE A 72 1.77 11.04 3.61
C ILE A 72 1.08 11.95 2.61
N SER A 73 1.00 11.55 1.35
CA SER A 73 0.17 12.22 0.35
C SER A 73 -1.33 11.97 0.57
N GLU A 74 -2.17 12.88 0.10
CA GLU A 74 -3.62 12.62 0.00
C GLU A 74 -3.91 11.56 -1.06
N GLU A 75 -3.14 11.58 -2.15
CA GLU A 75 -3.26 10.65 -3.26
C GLU A 75 -2.78 9.25 -2.88
N LYS A 76 -3.44 8.26 -3.47
CA LYS A 76 -3.13 6.85 -3.28
C LYS A 76 -3.10 6.13 -4.61
N PHE A 77 -2.25 5.12 -4.71
CA PHE A 77 -2.21 4.24 -5.86
C PHE A 77 -2.53 2.79 -5.48
N VAL A 78 -2.93 2.01 -6.47
CA VAL A 78 -3.21 0.58 -6.29
C VAL A 78 -2.06 -0.22 -6.85
N PHE A 79 -1.45 -1.06 -6.00
CA PHE A 79 -0.25 -1.80 -6.33
C PHE A 79 -0.43 -3.30 -6.11
N PRO A 80 0.10 -4.17 -7.00
CA PRO A 80 0.11 -5.61 -6.77
C PRO A 80 1.22 -5.98 -5.80
N GLU A 81 0.88 -6.61 -4.68
CA GLU A 81 1.82 -7.04 -3.66
C GLU A 81 1.81 -8.55 -3.45
N GLY A 82 2.96 -9.07 -3.09
CA GLY A 82 3.17 -10.36 -2.48
C GLY A 82 3.99 -10.18 -1.21
N CYS A 83 4.03 -11.19 -0.37
CA CYS A 83 4.78 -11.19 0.89
C CYS A 83 5.48 -12.52 1.07
N LEU A 84 6.73 -12.52 1.57
CA LEU A 84 7.47 -13.75 1.86
C LEU A 84 6.80 -14.59 2.96
N SER A 85 6.05 -13.97 3.85
CA SER A 85 5.23 -14.65 4.86
C SER A 85 3.95 -15.27 4.29
N PHE A 86 3.52 -14.86 3.10
CA PHE A 86 2.32 -15.37 2.41
C PHE A 86 2.66 -15.75 0.96
N PRO A 87 3.46 -16.80 0.74
CA PRO A 87 4.08 -17.09 -0.56
C PRO A 87 3.07 -17.45 -1.66
N ASN A 88 1.86 -17.86 -1.29
CA ASN A 88 0.81 -18.24 -2.23
C ASN A 88 -0.19 -17.11 -2.53
N ASP A 89 -0.06 -15.98 -1.83
CA ASP A 89 -0.99 -14.87 -1.96
C ASP A 89 -0.36 -13.72 -2.73
N LYS A 90 -1.12 -13.24 -3.73
CA LYS A 90 -0.86 -11.98 -4.43
C LYS A 90 -2.15 -11.18 -4.41
N ILE A 91 -2.09 -9.99 -3.87
CA ILE A 91 -3.26 -9.12 -3.75
C ILE A 91 -2.95 -7.72 -4.27
N ARG A 92 -4.00 -6.97 -4.58
CA ARG A 92 -3.86 -5.53 -4.84
C ARG A 92 -4.10 -4.79 -3.54
N THR A 93 -3.19 -3.89 -3.20
CA THR A 93 -3.28 -3.03 -2.02
C THR A 93 -3.47 -1.59 -2.43
N LYS A 94 -3.88 -0.74 -1.50
CA LYS A 94 -3.98 0.71 -1.69
C LYS A 94 -2.93 1.38 -0.81
N ARG A 95 -1.96 2.04 -1.45
CA ARG A 95 -0.80 2.69 -0.83
C ARG A 95 -0.84 4.20 -1.04
N TYR A 96 -0.20 4.98 -0.17
CA TYR A 96 0.01 6.41 -0.39
C TYR A 96 0.96 6.62 -1.57
N ALA A 97 0.65 7.58 -2.44
CA ALA A 97 1.47 7.86 -3.62
C ALA A 97 2.85 8.43 -3.25
N SER A 98 2.95 9.16 -2.15
CA SER A 98 4.23 9.54 -1.57
C SER A 98 4.20 9.52 -0.05
N ILE A 99 5.37 9.25 0.55
CA ILE A 99 5.61 9.25 2.00
C ILE A 99 6.96 9.86 2.33
N LYS A 100 7.08 10.41 3.56
CA LYS A 100 8.38 10.68 4.18
C LYS A 100 8.54 9.82 5.42
N VAL A 101 9.75 9.33 5.61
CA VAL A 101 10.11 8.41 6.69
C VAL A 101 11.29 8.97 7.48
N GLU A 102 11.14 9.04 8.78
CA GLU A 102 12.23 9.27 9.73
C GLU A 102 12.78 7.93 10.20
N THR A 103 14.07 7.86 10.45
CA THR A 103 14.77 6.68 10.96
C THR A 103 15.91 7.13 11.88
N ASP A 104 16.37 6.23 12.76
CA ASP A 104 17.48 6.58 13.67
C ASP A 104 18.85 6.54 12.98
N ASN A 105 18.97 5.90 11.83
CA ASN A 105 20.24 5.72 11.11
C ASN A 105 20.43 6.63 9.89
N HIS A 106 19.49 7.53 9.64
CA HIS A 106 19.61 8.56 8.60
C HIS A 106 19.33 9.93 9.23
N GLU A 107 20.22 10.90 8.98
CA GLU A 107 20.08 12.27 9.52
C GLU A 107 18.91 13.02 8.89
N GLU A 108 18.65 12.77 7.59
CA GLU A 108 17.57 13.40 6.84
C GLU A 108 16.38 12.46 6.68
N GLN A 109 15.20 13.06 6.54
CA GLN A 109 13.99 12.30 6.20
C GLN A 109 14.12 11.70 4.81
N LEU A 110 13.84 10.41 4.70
CA LEU A 110 13.81 9.70 3.42
C LEU A 110 12.46 9.93 2.73
N SER A 111 12.50 10.29 1.46
CA SER A 111 11.30 10.52 0.65
C SER A 111 11.13 9.43 -0.39
N PHE A 112 9.94 8.85 -0.45
CA PHE A 112 9.56 7.81 -1.42
C PHE A 112 8.30 8.24 -2.15
N SER A 113 8.29 8.13 -3.48
CA SER A 113 7.14 8.53 -4.31
C SER A 113 6.93 7.54 -5.45
N ALA A 114 5.67 7.26 -5.76
CA ALA A 114 5.26 6.47 -6.90
C ALA A 114 4.96 7.32 -8.15
N ASP A 115 5.08 8.66 -8.06
CA ASP A 115 4.68 9.60 -9.10
C ASP A 115 5.76 9.85 -10.15
N SER A 116 6.80 9.02 -10.17
CA SER A 116 7.88 9.12 -11.15
C SER A 116 7.61 8.25 -12.38
N SER A 117 8.36 8.49 -13.45
CA SER A 117 8.35 7.64 -14.65
C SER A 117 9.11 6.32 -14.46
N ASP A 118 9.89 6.18 -13.38
CA ASP A 118 10.59 4.94 -13.04
C ASP A 118 9.67 4.03 -12.21
N ILE A 119 9.37 2.88 -12.75
CA ILE A 119 8.55 1.87 -12.06
C ILE A 119 9.18 1.42 -10.73
N ASN A 120 10.51 1.47 -10.60
CA ASN A 120 11.20 1.12 -9.37
C ASN A 120 10.88 2.06 -8.22
N ASP A 121 10.54 3.32 -8.50
CA ASP A 121 10.09 4.27 -7.47
C ASP A 121 8.76 3.82 -6.85
N ALA A 122 7.82 3.36 -7.68
CA ALA A 122 6.55 2.82 -7.20
C ALA A 122 6.75 1.52 -6.40
N PHE A 123 7.65 0.62 -6.85
CA PHE A 123 8.02 -0.58 -6.10
C PHE A 123 8.63 -0.24 -4.74
N GLU A 124 9.58 0.69 -4.70
CA GLU A 124 10.26 1.10 -3.47
C GLU A 124 9.29 1.77 -2.50
N CYS A 125 8.47 2.71 -2.98
CA CYS A 125 7.45 3.38 -2.17
C CYS A 125 6.43 2.41 -1.58
N ALA A 126 5.95 1.44 -2.37
CA ALA A 126 5.04 0.40 -1.88
C ALA A 126 5.74 -0.55 -0.89
N CYS A 127 6.98 -0.96 -1.17
CA CYS A 127 7.75 -1.88 -0.34
C CYS A 127 8.05 -1.26 1.03
N VAL A 128 8.51 -0.01 1.09
CA VAL A 128 8.75 0.69 2.37
C VAL A 128 7.50 0.71 3.23
N GLN A 129 6.33 1.03 2.66
CA GLN A 129 5.07 1.01 3.38
C GLN A 129 4.68 -0.41 3.84
N HIS A 130 4.95 -1.43 3.04
CA HIS A 130 4.70 -2.83 3.37
C HIS A 130 5.53 -3.29 4.57
N GLU A 131 6.84 -2.98 4.56
CA GLU A 131 7.73 -3.39 5.63
C GLU A 131 7.45 -2.64 6.93
N ILE A 132 7.09 -1.34 6.87
CA ILE A 132 6.67 -0.59 8.06
C ILE A 132 5.34 -1.11 8.61
N ASP A 133 4.38 -1.49 7.75
CA ASP A 133 3.14 -2.13 8.18
C ASP A 133 3.45 -3.41 9.01
N HIS A 134 4.40 -4.26 8.59
CA HIS A 134 4.82 -5.42 9.38
C HIS A 134 5.32 -5.04 10.77
N LEU A 135 6.07 -3.94 10.88
CA LEU A 135 6.57 -3.44 12.18
C LEU A 135 5.45 -2.90 13.07
N ASP A 136 4.34 -2.47 12.47
CA ASP A 136 3.13 -2.01 13.15
C ASP A 136 2.13 -3.15 13.42
N GLY A 137 2.52 -4.41 13.15
CA GLY A 137 1.66 -5.58 13.31
C GLY A 137 0.55 -5.70 12.26
N LEU A 138 0.71 -5.03 11.14
CA LEU A 138 -0.22 -5.09 10.00
C LEU A 138 0.34 -6.01 8.90
N THR A 139 -0.56 -6.48 8.06
CA THR A 139 -0.22 -7.30 6.90
C THR A 139 -0.77 -6.66 5.62
N MET A 140 -0.35 -7.16 4.45
CA MET A 140 -0.88 -6.68 3.18
C MET A 140 -2.42 -6.83 3.08
N PHE A 141 -3.04 -7.76 3.83
CA PHE A 141 -4.49 -7.97 3.83
C PHE A 141 -5.25 -6.80 4.46
N ASP A 142 -4.62 -6.08 5.42
CA ASP A 142 -5.18 -4.88 6.05
C ASP A 142 -5.22 -3.68 5.08
N ARG A 143 -4.44 -3.74 4.00
CA ARG A 143 -4.37 -2.72 2.92
C ARG A 143 -5.05 -3.17 1.63
N LYS A 144 -5.73 -4.31 1.65
CA LYS A 144 -6.36 -4.90 0.46
C LYS A 144 -7.28 -3.90 -0.24
N PHE A 145 -7.00 -3.66 -1.51
CA PHE A 145 -7.89 -2.89 -2.38
C PHE A 145 -9.05 -3.78 -2.81
N VAL A 146 -10.24 -3.44 -2.33
CA VAL A 146 -11.49 -4.01 -2.84
C VAL A 146 -11.97 -3.04 -3.91
N GLN A 147 -11.91 -3.47 -5.18
CA GLN A 147 -12.52 -2.69 -6.24
C GLN A 147 -14.00 -2.52 -5.88
N PRO A 148 -14.54 -1.29 -5.79
CA PRO A 148 -15.97 -1.12 -5.65
C PRO A 148 -16.62 -2.00 -6.71
N ALA A 149 -17.55 -2.86 -6.32
CA ALA A 149 -18.32 -3.60 -7.30
C ALA A 149 -18.78 -2.56 -8.31
N ALA A 150 -18.38 -2.73 -9.57
CA ALA A 150 -18.99 -1.93 -10.63
C ALA A 150 -20.46 -2.14 -10.40
N VAL A 151 -21.13 -1.08 -9.95
CA VAL A 151 -22.58 -1.10 -9.88
C VAL A 151 -22.99 -1.19 -11.34
N SER A 152 -23.02 -2.41 -11.86
CA SER A 152 -23.75 -2.72 -13.06
C SER A 152 -25.22 -2.67 -12.66
N ASN A 153 -25.65 -1.50 -12.22
CA ASN A 153 -27.02 -1.14 -12.36
C ASN A 153 -27.21 -1.09 -13.88
N LYS A 154 -27.56 -2.24 -14.46
CA LYS A 154 -28.24 -2.25 -15.74
C LYS A 154 -29.54 -1.51 -15.48
N ILE A 155 -29.43 -0.18 -15.52
CA ILE A 155 -30.60 0.70 -15.39
C ILE A 155 -31.54 0.28 -16.51
N GLY A 156 -32.68 -0.26 -16.16
CA GLY A 156 -33.66 -0.70 -17.13
C GLY A 156 -34.05 0.49 -18.01
N ARG A 157 -34.13 0.31 -19.34
CA ARG A 157 -34.47 1.40 -20.29
C ARG A 157 -35.67 2.26 -19.87
N ASN A 158 -36.61 1.69 -19.12
CA ASN A 158 -37.81 2.36 -18.64
C ASN A 158 -37.74 2.78 -17.17
N GLN A 159 -36.67 2.48 -16.46
CA GLN A 159 -36.43 2.92 -15.08
C GLN A 159 -36.32 4.44 -15.05
N LYS A 160 -36.92 5.08 -14.05
CA LYS A 160 -36.76 6.50 -13.81
C LYS A 160 -35.43 6.76 -13.13
N VAL A 161 -34.69 7.74 -13.62
CA VAL A 161 -33.41 8.19 -13.08
C VAL A 161 -33.47 9.69 -12.83
N LEU A 162 -32.76 10.16 -11.83
CA LEU A 162 -32.55 11.58 -11.57
C LEU A 162 -31.23 11.98 -12.22
N ILE A 163 -31.26 12.99 -13.10
CA ILE A 163 -30.09 13.58 -13.74
C ILE A 163 -30.00 15.07 -13.40
N ALA A 164 -28.80 15.62 -13.29
CA ALA A 164 -28.57 17.02 -13.00
C ALA A 164 -27.50 17.65 -13.92
N LYS A 165 -27.63 18.96 -14.16
CA LYS A 165 -26.64 19.79 -14.83
C LYS A 165 -26.65 21.19 -14.22
N GLY A 166 -25.57 21.58 -13.53
CA GLY A 166 -25.56 22.82 -12.75
C GLY A 166 -26.62 22.81 -11.65
N THR A 167 -27.51 23.77 -11.63
CA THR A 167 -28.63 23.88 -10.67
C THR A 167 -29.92 23.17 -11.12
N GLU A 168 -29.94 22.63 -12.33
CA GLU A 168 -31.11 21.95 -12.88
C GLU A 168 -31.06 20.45 -12.57
N SER A 169 -32.24 19.86 -12.23
CA SER A 169 -32.40 18.42 -12.10
C SER A 169 -33.68 17.94 -12.77
N LYS A 170 -33.66 16.73 -13.33
CA LYS A 170 -34.80 16.10 -14.02
C LYS A 170 -34.91 14.62 -13.70
N SER A 171 -36.11 14.17 -13.34
CA SER A 171 -36.43 12.75 -13.20
C SER A 171 -37.09 12.23 -14.48
N ILE A 172 -36.35 11.43 -15.26
CA ILE A 172 -36.80 10.93 -16.57
C ILE A 172 -36.47 9.46 -16.75
N LYS A 173 -37.11 8.80 -17.72
CA LYS A 173 -36.74 7.41 -18.05
C LYS A 173 -35.32 7.33 -18.59
N TYR A 174 -34.56 6.31 -18.17
CA TYR A 174 -33.15 6.17 -18.53
C TYR A 174 -32.87 6.21 -20.04
N LYS A 175 -33.77 5.61 -20.85
CA LYS A 175 -33.66 5.70 -22.31
C LYS A 175 -33.68 7.15 -22.87
N LYS A 176 -34.32 8.09 -22.16
CA LYS A 176 -34.32 9.51 -22.50
C LYS A 176 -33.17 10.29 -21.86
N ALA A 177 -32.61 9.75 -20.77
CA ALA A 177 -31.45 10.35 -20.12
C ALA A 177 -30.15 10.14 -20.92
N GLN A 178 -30.03 9.08 -21.70
CA GLN A 178 -28.81 8.73 -22.41
C GLN A 178 -28.27 9.88 -23.30
N SER A 179 -29.13 10.50 -24.11
CA SER A 179 -28.70 11.63 -24.93
C SER A 179 -28.32 12.87 -24.11
N LEU A 180 -28.98 13.08 -22.95
CA LEU A 180 -28.64 14.21 -22.08
C LEU A 180 -27.33 13.95 -21.29
N LEU A 181 -27.02 12.71 -20.96
CA LEU A 181 -25.74 12.35 -20.35
C LEU A 181 -24.56 12.61 -21.31
N GLU A 182 -24.76 12.41 -22.63
CA GLU A 182 -23.80 12.78 -23.67
C GLU A 182 -23.65 14.30 -23.79
N ASP A 183 -24.70 15.07 -23.45
CA ASP A 183 -24.72 16.54 -23.43
C ASP A 183 -24.21 17.14 -22.09
N GLY A 184 -23.54 16.36 -21.24
CA GLY A 184 -22.93 16.84 -20.00
C GLY A 184 -23.86 16.91 -18.79
N TRP A 185 -25.01 16.20 -18.82
CA TRP A 185 -25.77 15.90 -17.60
C TRP A 185 -25.13 14.75 -16.84
N THR A 186 -25.28 14.72 -15.55
CA THR A 186 -24.75 13.64 -14.68
C THR A 186 -25.89 12.86 -14.02
N LEU A 187 -25.70 11.56 -13.87
CA LEU A 187 -26.63 10.71 -13.14
C LEU A 187 -26.45 10.96 -11.64
N VAL A 188 -27.54 11.30 -10.95
CA VAL A 188 -27.52 11.57 -9.49
C VAL A 188 -28.07 10.36 -8.72
N GLU A 189 -29.12 9.72 -9.24
CA GLU A 189 -29.76 8.57 -8.63
C GLU A 189 -30.42 7.70 -9.69
N ALA A 190 -30.42 6.36 -9.47
CA ALA A 190 -30.98 5.37 -10.38
C ALA A 190 -31.99 4.44 -9.69
#